data_b6fc368e8c402efe909900a642c0f6a3
#
_entry.id   b6fc368e8c402efe909900a642c0f6a3
#
_cell.length_a   1.000
_cell.length_b   1.000
_cell.length_c   1.000
_cell.angle_alpha   90.00
_cell.angle_beta   90.00
_cell.angle_gamma   90.00
#
_symmetry.space_group_name_H-M   'P 1'
#
loop_
_entity.id
_entity.type
_entity.pdbx_description
1 polymer ?
#
loop_
_entity_poly.entity_id
_entity_poly.type
_entity_poly.pdbx_seq_one_letter_code
_entity_poly.pdbx_strand_id
1 'polypeptide(L)'
;MNMPLAMHIGNHDLPFVDIGDGSQLKVLQVKPDEGIWVIENIFHAGYEVETHRHTGPVYGFTTSGAWKYKEYDYVNRAGSFLYEPAGSVHTLQC
;
A
#
# COMPACT_ATOMS: atom_id res chain seq x y z
N MET A 1 -34.15 11.69 -7.23
CA MET A 1 -33.03 10.82 -7.70
C MET A 1 -31.89 10.85 -6.71
N ASN A 2 -31.44 9.70 -6.29
CA ASN A 2 -30.33 9.60 -5.36
C ASN A 2 -29.03 9.42 -6.14
N MET A 3 -28.14 10.38 -6.00
CA MET A 3 -26.81 10.29 -6.60
C MET A 3 -25.82 9.82 -5.52
N PRO A 4 -25.06 8.75 -5.77
CA PRO A 4 -23.98 8.38 -4.85
C PRO A 4 -22.98 9.54 -4.71
N LEU A 5 -22.61 9.83 -3.47
CA LEU A 5 -21.70 10.92 -3.19
C LEU A 5 -20.26 10.45 -3.20
N ALA A 6 -19.35 11.29 -3.70
CA ALA A 6 -17.94 11.06 -3.61
C ALA A 6 -17.48 11.20 -2.16
N MET A 7 -16.47 10.41 -1.78
CA MET A 7 -15.77 10.54 -0.50
C MET A 7 -14.45 11.29 -0.74
N HIS A 8 -14.10 12.17 0.18
CA HIS A 8 -12.84 12.92 0.11
C HIS A 8 -12.15 12.92 1.47
N ILE A 9 -10.85 12.64 1.45
CA ILE A 9 -9.97 12.75 2.61
C ILE A 9 -8.80 13.62 2.20
N GLY A 10 -8.64 14.77 2.86
CA GLY A 10 -7.52 15.67 2.63
C GLY A 10 -6.22 15.13 3.22
N ASN A 11 -5.10 15.64 2.74
CA ASN A 11 -3.78 15.17 3.12
C ASN A 11 -3.52 15.17 4.65
N HIS A 12 -4.15 16.10 5.37
CA HIS A 12 -3.95 16.26 6.82
C HIS A 12 -5.16 15.85 7.64
N ASP A 13 -6.18 15.24 7.05
CA ASP A 13 -7.40 14.88 7.76
C ASP A 13 -7.22 13.68 8.69
N LEU A 14 -6.29 12.80 8.35
CA LEU A 14 -5.98 11.60 9.14
C LEU A 14 -4.48 11.56 9.45
N PRO A 15 -4.10 11.20 10.67
CA PRO A 15 -2.69 10.98 10.99
C PRO A 15 -2.22 9.62 10.50
N PHE A 16 -0.92 9.49 10.26
CA PHE A 16 -0.28 8.19 10.15
C PHE A 16 -0.15 7.58 11.54
N VAL A 17 -0.37 6.28 11.64
CA VAL A 17 -0.25 5.52 12.88
C VAL A 17 0.98 4.63 12.80
N ASP A 18 1.85 4.71 13.80
CA ASP A 18 2.99 3.81 13.93
C ASP A 18 2.48 2.44 14.35
N ILE A 19 2.80 1.40 13.59
CA ILE A 19 2.34 0.04 13.87
C ILE A 19 3.39 -0.81 14.60
N GLY A 20 4.49 -0.18 15.04
CA GLY A 20 5.47 -0.82 15.91
C GLY A 20 6.56 -1.64 15.22
N ASP A 21 6.56 -1.70 13.89
CA ASP A 21 7.54 -2.48 13.12
C ASP A 21 8.50 -1.62 12.30
N GLY A 22 8.49 -0.31 12.51
CA GLY A 22 9.28 0.65 11.73
C GLY A 22 8.55 1.22 10.54
N SER A 23 7.26 0.93 10.39
CA SER A 23 6.41 1.51 9.35
C SER A 23 5.24 2.28 9.95
N GLN A 24 4.63 3.12 9.12
CA GLN A 24 3.45 3.88 9.49
C GLN A 24 2.33 3.63 8.50
N LEU A 25 1.10 3.71 8.97
CA LEU A 25 -0.08 3.35 8.20
C LEU A 25 -1.18 4.39 8.36
N LYS A 26 -1.83 4.70 7.25
CA LYS A 26 -3.06 5.48 7.22
C LYS A 26 -4.10 4.67 6.47
N VAL A 27 -5.23 4.36 7.12
CA VAL A 27 -6.33 3.64 6.49
C VAL A 27 -7.27 4.65 5.85
N LEU A 28 -7.37 4.62 4.53
CA LEU A 28 -8.17 5.57 3.76
C LEU A 28 -9.60 5.07 3.55
N GLN A 29 -9.76 3.77 3.29
CA GLN A 29 -11.07 3.19 3.08
C GLN A 29 -11.03 1.70 3.35
N VAL A 30 -12.09 1.18 3.97
CA VAL A 30 -12.28 -0.25 4.15
C VAL A 30 -13.67 -0.59 3.65
N LYS A 31 -13.75 -1.56 2.75
CA LYS A 31 -15.01 -2.10 2.22
C LYS A 31 -15.06 -3.59 2.52
N PRO A 32 -15.49 -3.99 3.72
CA PRO A 32 -15.43 -5.40 4.14
C PRO A 32 -16.26 -6.31 3.25
N ASP A 33 -17.44 -5.83 2.78
CA ASP A 33 -18.32 -6.62 1.93
C ASP A 33 -17.71 -6.93 0.56
N GLU A 34 -16.79 -6.08 0.11
CA GLU A 34 -16.08 -6.23 -1.16
C GLU A 34 -14.66 -6.77 -0.97
N GLY A 35 -14.21 -6.90 0.26
CA GLY A 35 -12.86 -7.33 0.57
C GLY A 35 -11.79 -6.33 0.16
N ILE A 36 -12.10 -5.04 0.15
CA ILE A 36 -11.20 -3.99 -0.31
C ILE A 36 -10.69 -3.15 0.86
N TRP A 37 -9.38 -2.94 0.88
CA TRP A 37 -8.71 -2.02 1.80
C TRP A 37 -7.87 -1.06 0.99
N VAL A 38 -8.04 0.25 1.23
CA VAL A 38 -7.22 1.29 0.62
C VAL A 38 -6.41 1.94 1.72
N ILE A 39 -5.10 1.82 1.64
CA ILE A 39 -4.19 2.29 2.68
C ILE A 39 -3.03 3.06 2.06
N GLU A 40 -2.44 3.93 2.87
CA GLU A 40 -1.19 4.59 2.56
C GLU A 40 -0.14 4.14 3.57
N ASN A 41 1.03 3.72 3.09
CA ASN A 41 2.11 3.23 3.93
C ASN A 41 3.33 4.13 3.82
N ILE A 42 4.04 4.30 4.92
CA ILE A 42 5.39 4.88 4.95
C ILE A 42 6.33 3.80 5.47
N PHE A 43 7.33 3.47 4.65
CA PHE A 43 8.41 2.56 5.03
C PHE A 43 9.71 3.36 5.11
N HIS A 44 10.45 3.19 6.20
CA HIS A 44 11.75 3.83 6.36
C HIS A 44 12.83 3.11 5.57
N ALA A 45 13.89 3.83 5.20
CA ALA A 45 15.04 3.23 4.51
C ALA A 45 15.59 2.06 5.33
N GLY A 46 15.90 0.96 4.65
CA GLY A 46 16.38 -0.26 5.28
C GLY A 46 15.28 -1.18 5.79
N TYR A 47 14.02 -0.76 5.71
CA TYR A 47 12.89 -1.58 6.13
C TYR A 47 12.71 -2.76 5.19
N GLU A 48 12.41 -3.93 5.75
CA GLU A 48 12.17 -5.15 5.00
C GLU A 48 11.00 -5.91 5.62
N VAL A 49 10.06 -6.31 4.76
CA VAL A 49 8.91 -7.13 5.16
C VAL A 49 9.23 -8.59 4.84
N GLU A 50 8.90 -9.48 5.76
CA GLU A 50 9.06 -10.91 5.52
C GLU A 50 8.29 -11.35 4.27
N THR A 51 8.78 -12.42 3.63
CA THR A 51 8.10 -13.01 2.48
C THR A 51 6.68 -13.38 2.85
N HIS A 52 5.73 -12.96 2.03
CA HIS A 52 4.32 -13.20 2.28
C HIS A 52 3.55 -13.39 0.98
N ARG A 53 2.34 -13.93 1.11
CA ARG A 53 1.43 -14.14 -0.01
C ARG A 53 0.15 -13.34 0.22
N HIS A 54 -0.28 -12.60 -0.78
CA HIS A 54 -1.57 -11.93 -0.77
C HIS A 54 -2.67 -12.87 -1.28
N THR A 55 -3.80 -12.89 -0.58
CA THR A 55 -4.96 -13.68 -1.01
C THR A 55 -5.77 -12.99 -2.09
N GLY A 56 -5.69 -11.66 -2.18
CA GLY A 56 -6.34 -10.86 -3.20
C GLY A 56 -5.33 -10.06 -4.02
N PRO A 57 -5.75 -9.45 -5.12
CA PRO A 57 -4.88 -8.61 -5.93
C PRO A 57 -4.51 -7.32 -5.19
N VAL A 58 -3.33 -6.77 -5.51
CA VAL A 58 -2.85 -5.52 -4.95
C VAL A 58 -2.58 -4.53 -6.08
N TYR A 59 -3.07 -3.31 -5.90
CA TYR A 59 -2.79 -2.17 -6.76
C TYR A 59 -1.99 -1.18 -5.94
N GLY A 60 -0.78 -0.85 -6.37
CA GLY A 60 0.11 0.03 -5.64
C GLY A 60 0.58 1.20 -6.46
N PHE A 61 0.67 2.36 -5.83
CA PHE A 61 1.22 3.56 -6.44
C PHE A 61 2.24 4.17 -5.49
N THR A 62 3.44 4.43 -5.99
CA THR A 62 4.52 5.02 -5.20
C THR A 62 4.48 6.53 -5.35
N THR A 63 4.30 7.24 -4.23
CA THR A 63 4.23 8.71 -4.23
C THR A 63 5.58 9.37 -3.98
N SER A 64 6.47 8.70 -3.25
CA SER A 64 7.81 9.23 -2.98
C SER A 64 8.77 8.09 -2.65
N GLY A 65 10.07 8.34 -2.79
CA GLY A 65 11.10 7.37 -2.46
C GLY A 65 11.23 6.25 -3.49
N ALA A 66 11.81 5.15 -3.05
CA ALA A 66 12.03 3.97 -3.87
C ALA A 66 11.98 2.70 -3.03
N TRP A 67 11.44 1.65 -3.60
CA TRP A 67 11.38 0.33 -2.98
C TRP A 67 11.26 -0.76 -4.03
N LYS A 68 11.50 -2.01 -3.67
CA LYS A 68 11.39 -3.12 -4.60
C LYS A 68 11.00 -4.40 -3.87
N TYR A 69 10.58 -5.40 -4.66
CA TYR A 69 10.54 -6.78 -4.20
C TYR A 69 11.85 -7.46 -4.58
N LYS A 70 12.40 -8.28 -3.66
CA LYS A 70 13.64 -9.01 -3.93
C LYS A 70 13.53 -9.94 -5.14
N GLU A 71 12.31 -10.43 -5.41
CA GLU A 71 12.03 -11.38 -6.47
C GLU A 71 12.04 -10.79 -7.88
N TYR A 72 12.07 -9.45 -8.00
CA TYR A 72 11.99 -8.76 -9.29
C TYR A 72 13.14 -7.77 -9.46
N ASP A 73 13.46 -7.46 -10.72
CA ASP A 73 14.58 -6.56 -11.04
C ASP A 73 14.20 -5.08 -11.05
N TYR A 74 12.91 -4.77 -11.19
CA TYR A 74 12.48 -3.38 -11.26
C TYR A 74 12.42 -2.74 -9.88
N VAL A 75 12.59 -1.41 -9.86
CA VAL A 75 12.48 -0.58 -8.66
C VAL A 75 11.26 0.31 -8.80
N ASN A 76 10.42 0.34 -7.76
CA ASN A 76 9.28 1.24 -7.70
C ASN A 76 9.75 2.59 -7.17
N ARG A 77 9.76 3.60 -8.05
CA ARG A 77 10.10 4.98 -7.71
C ARG A 77 8.85 5.84 -7.70
N ALA A 78 8.97 7.08 -7.26
CA ALA A 78 7.86 8.04 -7.31
C ALA A 78 7.23 8.06 -8.70
N GLY A 79 5.91 7.90 -8.77
CA GLY A 79 5.16 7.81 -10.01
C GLY A 79 5.00 6.40 -10.56
N SER A 80 5.59 5.38 -9.94
CA SER A 80 5.46 4.00 -10.40
C SER A 80 4.14 3.39 -9.98
N PHE A 81 3.57 2.59 -10.88
CA PHE A 81 2.39 1.76 -10.62
C PHE A 81 2.79 0.30 -10.57
N LEU A 82 2.22 -0.42 -9.61
CA LEU A 82 2.44 -1.85 -9.43
C LEU A 82 1.12 -2.58 -9.36
N TYR A 83 1.05 -3.71 -10.02
CA TYR A 83 -0.06 -4.65 -9.87
C TYR A 83 0.48 -6.02 -9.45
N GLU A 84 -0.12 -6.59 -8.42
CA GLU A 84 0.17 -7.94 -7.96
C GLU A 84 -1.07 -8.79 -8.07
N PRO A 85 -1.02 -9.90 -8.84
CA PRO A 85 -2.14 -10.83 -8.90
C PRO A 85 -2.33 -11.54 -7.57
N ALA A 86 -3.56 -11.99 -7.30
CA ALA A 86 -3.86 -12.80 -6.13
C ALA A 86 -2.95 -14.04 -6.10
N GLY A 87 -2.45 -14.36 -4.92
CA GLY A 87 -1.58 -15.52 -4.71
C GLY A 87 -0.11 -15.28 -5.01
N SER A 88 0.29 -14.09 -5.45
CA SER A 88 1.72 -13.79 -5.65
C SER A 88 2.46 -13.76 -4.31
N VAL A 89 3.72 -14.19 -4.36
CA VAL A 89 4.59 -14.27 -3.18
C VAL A 89 5.78 -13.33 -3.38
N HIS A 90 6.08 -12.50 -2.38
CA HIS A 90 7.15 -11.52 -2.52
C HIS A 90 7.70 -11.05 -1.17
N THR A 91 8.89 -10.45 -1.22
CA THR A 91 9.59 -9.86 -0.09
C THR A 91 9.87 -8.40 -0.41
N LEU A 92 9.27 -7.48 0.36
CA LEU A 92 9.45 -6.04 0.18
C LEU A 92 10.76 -5.59 0.81
N GLN A 93 11.48 -4.73 0.10
CA GLN A 93 12.75 -4.17 0.54
C GLN A 93 12.81 -2.67 0.20
N CYS A 94 13.16 -1.86 1.16
CA CYS A 94 13.33 -0.41 0.98
C CYS A 94 14.79 0.02 0.94
#